data_f4a6a45b972ac053b702bbfc81cca8bd
#
_entry.id   f4a6a45b972ac053b702bbfc81cca8bd
#
_cell.length_a   1.000
_cell.length_b   1.000
_cell.length_c   1.000
_cell.angle_alpha   90.00
_cell.angle_beta   90.00
_cell.angle_gamma   90.00
#
_symmetry.space_group_name_H-M   'P 1'
#
loop_
_entity.id
_entity.type
_entity.pdbx_description
1 polymer ?
#
loop_
_entity_poly.entity_id
_entity_poly.type
_entity_poly.pdbx_seq_one_letter_code
_entity_poly.pdbx_strand_id
1 'polypeptide(L)'
;MNKRNMTLGMAVSVSVLVAGCASTPQDNAKVDEARAAYEEIRNDPNVARSGDRQLRNAREQLSRAETLLADGADVTEIEHAAYLANRHAQIAGEQGERAELQEQIDSAEGRRKELQLQMRADEAAQARREAKELRLQMEAMQAEQTDRGMVLTLGDVLFDLNRAELKASGEATV
;
A
#
# COMPACT_ATOMS: atom_id res chain seq x y z
N MET A 1 48.10 -92.62 -12.63
CA MET A 1 46.70 -93.07 -12.63
C MET A 1 45.77 -91.87 -12.32
N ASN A 2 44.74 -91.78 -13.10
CA ASN A 2 43.61 -90.87 -13.10
C ASN A 2 43.75 -89.41 -13.54
N LYS A 3 43.42 -89.30 -14.80
CA LYS A 3 42.98 -88.12 -15.49
C LYS A 3 41.61 -87.65 -14.96
N ARG A 4 41.44 -86.40 -14.67
CA ARG A 4 40.13 -85.80 -14.60
C ARG A 4 40.13 -84.48 -15.36
N ASN A 5 39.43 -84.52 -16.45
CA ASN A 5 39.14 -83.42 -17.34
C ASN A 5 38.36 -82.36 -16.61
N MET A 6 38.81 -81.12 -16.62
CA MET A 6 38.09 -79.99 -16.15
C MET A 6 37.71 -79.16 -17.37
N THR A 7 36.47 -79.28 -17.75
CA THR A 7 35.85 -78.50 -18.83
C THR A 7 35.64 -77.06 -18.33
N LEU A 8 36.31 -76.13 -19.01
CA LEU A 8 36.26 -74.70 -18.81
C LEU A 8 35.00 -74.18 -19.50
N GLY A 9 33.95 -73.87 -18.70
CA GLY A 9 32.75 -73.20 -19.18
C GLY A 9 32.99 -71.70 -19.36
N MET A 10 33.02 -71.23 -20.58
CA MET A 10 33.17 -69.83 -20.95
C MET A 10 31.80 -69.17 -20.88
N ALA A 11 31.54 -68.48 -19.79
CA ALA A 11 30.37 -67.63 -19.65
C ALA A 11 30.58 -66.27 -20.36
N VAL A 12 29.94 -66.12 -21.50
CA VAL A 12 29.89 -64.85 -22.24
C VAL A 12 28.85 -63.95 -21.57
N SER A 13 29.31 -63.00 -20.77
CA SER A 13 28.47 -61.94 -20.22
C SER A 13 28.22 -60.87 -21.27
N VAL A 14 27.04 -60.86 -21.86
CA VAL A 14 26.56 -59.75 -22.72
C VAL A 14 26.18 -58.58 -21.84
N SER A 15 27.07 -57.62 -21.66
CA SER A 15 26.78 -56.31 -21.05
C SER A 15 26.03 -55.45 -22.04
N VAL A 16 24.73 -55.34 -21.90
CA VAL A 16 23.90 -54.38 -22.63
C VAL A 16 24.19 -52.99 -22.06
N LEU A 17 24.99 -52.20 -22.74
CA LEU A 17 25.16 -50.77 -22.49
C LEU A 17 23.88 -50.07 -22.96
N VAL A 18 22.95 -49.83 -22.03
CA VAL A 18 21.89 -48.85 -22.23
C VAL A 18 22.57 -47.49 -22.21
N ALA A 19 22.97 -46.96 -23.36
CA ALA A 19 23.31 -45.57 -23.54
C ALA A 19 21.99 -44.79 -23.46
N GLY A 20 21.55 -44.49 -22.23
CA GLY A 20 20.51 -43.47 -21.98
C GLY A 20 21.09 -42.17 -22.51
N CYS A 21 20.49 -41.59 -23.55
CA CYS A 21 20.68 -40.21 -23.90
C CYS A 21 20.20 -39.37 -22.70
N ALA A 22 21.08 -39.11 -21.75
CA ALA A 22 20.90 -38.01 -20.82
C ALA A 22 21.07 -36.77 -21.68
N SER A 23 19.97 -36.27 -22.24
CA SER A 23 19.93 -34.91 -22.76
C SER A 23 20.25 -34.01 -21.55
N THR A 24 21.44 -33.43 -21.55
CA THR A 24 21.78 -32.34 -20.62
C THR A 24 20.65 -31.33 -20.73
N PRO A 25 20.06 -30.87 -19.59
CA PRO A 25 19.11 -29.77 -19.64
C PRO A 25 19.77 -28.65 -20.44
N GLN A 26 19.10 -28.21 -21.50
CA GLN A 26 19.55 -27.02 -22.23
C GLN A 26 19.35 -25.85 -21.30
N ASP A 27 20.41 -25.31 -20.74
CA ASP A 27 20.35 -24.08 -19.92
C ASP A 27 20.17 -22.88 -20.84
N ASN A 28 19.16 -22.08 -20.58
CA ASN A 28 18.95 -20.81 -21.27
C ASN A 28 18.73 -19.68 -20.24
N ALA A 29 19.69 -18.77 -20.17
CA ALA A 29 19.71 -17.70 -19.18
C ALA A 29 18.45 -16.81 -19.23
N LYS A 30 17.82 -16.67 -20.42
CA LYS A 30 16.58 -15.88 -20.54
C LYS A 30 15.37 -16.60 -19.94
N VAL A 31 15.32 -17.93 -20.09
CA VAL A 31 14.27 -18.73 -19.44
C VAL A 31 14.43 -18.71 -17.93
N ASP A 32 15.65 -18.79 -17.42
CA ASP A 32 15.93 -18.73 -15.99
C ASP A 32 15.61 -17.36 -15.41
N GLU A 33 15.95 -16.28 -16.11
CA GLU A 33 15.57 -14.91 -15.75
C GLU A 33 14.04 -14.77 -15.67
N ALA A 34 13.31 -15.25 -16.67
CA ALA A 34 11.85 -15.18 -16.70
C ALA A 34 11.21 -16.02 -15.58
N ARG A 35 11.79 -17.19 -15.29
CA ARG A 35 11.34 -18.03 -14.17
C ARG A 35 11.54 -17.33 -12.83
N ALA A 36 12.72 -16.75 -12.61
CA ALA A 36 13.00 -16.01 -11.39
C ALA A 36 12.03 -14.84 -11.19
N ALA A 37 11.79 -14.03 -12.23
CA ALA A 37 10.84 -12.93 -12.20
C ALA A 37 9.40 -13.38 -11.91
N TYR A 38 8.95 -14.49 -12.46
CA TYR A 38 7.63 -15.04 -12.17
C TYR A 38 7.53 -15.56 -10.72
N GLU A 39 8.53 -16.30 -10.25
CA GLU A 39 8.56 -16.87 -8.90
C GLU A 39 8.54 -15.77 -7.81
N GLU A 40 9.20 -14.64 -8.06
CA GLU A 40 9.23 -13.51 -7.15
C GLU A 40 7.83 -12.94 -6.85
N ILE A 41 6.98 -12.88 -7.87
CA ILE A 41 5.69 -12.18 -7.77
C ILE A 41 4.47 -13.10 -7.63
N ARG A 42 4.59 -14.39 -7.92
CA ARG A 42 3.44 -15.30 -8.04
C ARG A 42 2.59 -15.43 -6.78
N ASN A 43 3.19 -15.20 -5.61
CA ASN A 43 2.54 -15.31 -4.31
C ASN A 43 2.22 -13.95 -3.68
N ASP A 44 2.46 -12.84 -4.39
CA ASP A 44 2.17 -11.51 -3.89
C ASP A 44 0.64 -11.25 -3.92
N PRO A 45 0.00 -10.95 -2.77
CA PRO A 45 -1.43 -10.71 -2.71
C PRO A 45 -1.86 -9.45 -3.47
N ASN A 46 -0.99 -8.45 -3.62
CA ASN A 46 -1.26 -7.24 -4.38
C ASN A 46 -1.26 -7.53 -5.88
N VAL A 47 -0.32 -8.37 -6.34
CA VAL A 47 -0.28 -8.86 -7.72
C VAL A 47 -1.51 -9.72 -8.01
N ALA A 48 -1.90 -10.60 -7.09
CA ALA A 48 -3.10 -11.42 -7.26
C ALA A 48 -4.38 -10.58 -7.41
N ARG A 49 -4.46 -9.42 -6.77
CA ARG A 49 -5.62 -8.50 -6.86
C ARG A 49 -5.62 -7.64 -8.12
N SER A 50 -4.48 -7.10 -8.51
CA SER A 50 -4.38 -6.05 -9.51
C SER A 50 -3.66 -6.45 -10.78
N GLY A 51 -2.71 -7.39 -10.70
CA GLY A 51 -1.86 -7.87 -11.78
C GLY A 51 -2.21 -9.27 -12.30
N ASP A 52 -3.30 -9.88 -11.83
CA ASP A 52 -3.67 -11.27 -12.06
C ASP A 52 -3.68 -11.68 -13.53
N ARG A 53 -4.19 -10.85 -14.44
CA ARG A 53 -4.15 -11.11 -15.87
C ARG A 53 -2.73 -11.20 -16.40
N GLN A 54 -1.85 -10.29 -15.99
CA GLN A 54 -0.45 -10.29 -16.42
C GLN A 54 0.31 -11.46 -15.82
N LEU A 55 0.01 -11.81 -14.58
CA LEU A 55 0.59 -12.98 -13.91
C LEU A 55 0.24 -14.28 -14.65
N ARG A 56 -1.01 -14.44 -15.11
CA ARG A 56 -1.40 -15.58 -15.96
C ARG A 56 -0.67 -15.59 -17.29
N ASN A 57 -0.55 -14.44 -17.95
CA ASN A 57 0.18 -14.33 -19.22
C ASN A 57 1.67 -14.66 -19.02
N ALA A 58 2.27 -14.18 -17.93
CA ALA A 58 3.66 -14.53 -17.58
C ALA A 58 3.85 -16.04 -17.45
N ARG A 59 2.95 -16.71 -16.72
CA ARG A 59 2.96 -18.17 -16.55
C ARG A 59 2.83 -18.91 -17.88
N GLU A 60 1.90 -18.47 -18.73
CA GLU A 60 1.66 -19.09 -20.03
C GLU A 60 2.89 -18.98 -20.94
N GLN A 61 3.48 -17.79 -21.04
CA GLN A 61 4.66 -17.57 -21.86
C GLN A 61 5.90 -18.28 -21.28
N LEU A 62 6.04 -18.37 -19.97
CA LEU A 62 7.11 -19.13 -19.31
C LEU A 62 6.99 -20.62 -19.63
N SER A 63 5.79 -21.19 -19.48
CA SER A 63 5.53 -22.59 -19.82
C SER A 63 5.82 -22.87 -21.29
N ARG A 64 5.48 -21.93 -22.19
CA ARG A 64 5.83 -22.04 -23.61
C ARG A 64 7.33 -22.02 -23.84
N ALA A 65 8.06 -21.10 -23.19
CA ALA A 65 9.52 -21.04 -23.33
C ALA A 65 10.19 -22.33 -22.82
N GLU A 66 9.73 -22.88 -21.70
CA GLU A 66 10.22 -24.15 -21.15
C GLU A 66 9.94 -25.34 -22.07
N THR A 67 8.77 -25.38 -22.69
CA THR A 67 8.43 -26.42 -23.67
C THR A 67 9.30 -26.31 -24.90
N LEU A 68 9.44 -25.12 -25.48
CA LEU A 68 10.31 -24.89 -26.64
C LEU A 68 11.78 -25.27 -26.35
N LEU A 69 12.26 -24.96 -25.12
CA LEU A 69 13.59 -25.31 -24.67
C LEU A 69 13.76 -26.84 -24.59
N ALA A 70 12.79 -27.54 -24.01
CA ALA A 70 12.79 -28.99 -23.89
C ALA A 70 12.74 -29.70 -25.26
N ASP A 71 12.01 -29.11 -26.20
CA ASP A 71 11.87 -29.65 -27.58
C ASP A 71 13.09 -29.31 -28.47
N GLY A 72 14.04 -28.51 -27.99
CA GLY A 72 15.22 -28.09 -28.77
C GLY A 72 14.86 -27.16 -29.93
N ALA A 73 13.85 -26.30 -29.77
CA ALA A 73 13.41 -25.33 -30.77
C ALA A 73 14.49 -24.26 -31.04
N ASP A 74 14.25 -23.39 -32.02
CA ASP A 74 15.16 -22.29 -32.33
C ASP A 74 15.36 -21.35 -31.13
N VAL A 75 16.61 -20.96 -30.89
CA VAL A 75 16.98 -20.09 -29.73
C VAL A 75 16.20 -18.79 -29.75
N THR A 76 15.94 -18.21 -30.92
CA THR A 76 15.18 -16.97 -31.05
C THR A 76 13.72 -17.12 -30.57
N GLU A 77 13.11 -18.29 -30.88
CA GLU A 77 11.73 -18.56 -30.42
C GLU A 77 11.67 -18.77 -28.91
N ILE A 78 12.66 -19.50 -28.36
CA ILE A 78 12.78 -19.70 -26.90
C ILE A 78 12.93 -18.35 -26.18
N GLU A 79 13.92 -17.56 -26.61
CA GLU A 79 14.21 -16.26 -25.99
C GLU A 79 13.07 -15.27 -26.16
N HIS A 80 12.35 -15.31 -27.27
CA HIS A 80 11.16 -14.46 -27.46
C HIS A 80 10.05 -14.80 -26.46
N ALA A 81 9.74 -16.08 -26.27
CA ALA A 81 8.75 -16.52 -25.28
C ALA A 81 9.20 -16.18 -23.86
N ALA A 82 10.47 -16.38 -23.52
CA ALA A 82 11.04 -16.02 -22.23
C ALA A 82 11.00 -14.50 -21.98
N TYR A 83 11.32 -13.69 -22.99
CA TYR A 83 11.20 -12.24 -22.93
C TYR A 83 9.76 -11.80 -22.63
N LEU A 84 8.77 -12.38 -23.32
CA LEU A 84 7.36 -12.06 -23.06
C LEU A 84 6.95 -12.46 -21.64
N ALA A 85 7.38 -13.62 -21.16
CA ALA A 85 7.12 -14.08 -19.80
C ALA A 85 7.69 -13.09 -18.78
N ASN A 86 8.94 -12.70 -18.91
CA ASN A 86 9.60 -11.73 -18.05
C ASN A 86 8.88 -10.38 -18.09
N ARG A 87 8.53 -9.89 -19.28
CA ARG A 87 7.83 -8.61 -19.42
C ARG A 87 6.44 -8.60 -18.76
N HIS A 88 5.67 -9.68 -18.93
CA HIS A 88 4.39 -9.83 -18.24
C HIS A 88 4.55 -9.93 -16.72
N ALA A 89 5.57 -10.61 -16.23
CA ALA A 89 5.90 -10.67 -14.81
C ALA A 89 6.22 -9.27 -14.24
N GLN A 90 7.08 -8.51 -14.90
CA GLN A 90 7.40 -7.13 -14.50
C GLN A 90 6.15 -6.25 -14.43
N ILE A 91 5.30 -6.29 -15.48
CA ILE A 91 4.06 -5.49 -15.49
C ILE A 91 3.12 -5.91 -14.36
N ALA A 92 3.03 -7.20 -14.04
CA ALA A 92 2.23 -7.70 -12.93
C ALA A 92 2.76 -7.16 -11.59
N GLY A 93 4.08 -7.19 -11.39
CA GLY A 93 4.73 -6.64 -10.20
C GLY A 93 4.47 -5.14 -10.03
N GLU A 94 4.68 -4.36 -11.11
CA GLU A 94 4.39 -2.91 -11.09
C GLU A 94 2.92 -2.60 -10.79
N GLN A 95 1.98 -3.44 -11.25
CA GLN A 95 0.55 -3.29 -10.93
C GLN A 95 0.28 -3.59 -9.46
N GLY A 96 0.94 -4.60 -8.90
CA GLY A 96 0.89 -4.94 -7.46
C GLY A 96 1.39 -3.80 -6.60
N GLU A 97 2.58 -3.29 -6.89
CA GLU A 97 3.19 -2.16 -6.18
C GLU A 97 2.31 -0.90 -6.24
N ARG A 98 1.77 -0.59 -7.42
CA ARG A 98 0.85 0.55 -7.58
C ARG A 98 -0.40 0.40 -6.72
N ALA A 99 -0.97 -0.80 -6.63
CA ALA A 99 -2.13 -1.06 -5.79
C ALA A 99 -1.81 -0.89 -4.31
N GLU A 100 -0.64 -1.33 -3.86
CA GLU A 100 -0.17 -1.13 -2.49
C GLU A 100 0.01 0.36 -2.16
N LEU A 101 0.69 1.11 -3.04
CA LEU A 101 0.89 2.55 -2.87
C LEU A 101 -0.44 3.31 -2.83
N GLN A 102 -1.41 2.91 -3.67
CA GLN A 102 -2.75 3.51 -3.66
C GLN A 102 -3.46 3.27 -2.32
N GLU A 103 -3.39 2.07 -1.77
CA GLU A 103 -3.96 1.75 -0.46
C GLU A 103 -3.30 2.57 0.67
N GLN A 104 -1.98 2.79 0.60
CA GLN A 104 -1.28 3.66 1.54
C GLN A 104 -1.74 5.12 1.44
N ILE A 105 -1.94 5.64 0.23
CA ILE A 105 -2.46 6.99 -0.02
C ILE A 105 -3.87 7.12 0.55
N ASP A 106 -4.77 6.20 0.23
CA ASP A 106 -6.17 6.21 0.70
C ASP A 106 -6.24 6.17 2.24
N SER A 107 -5.40 5.34 2.85
CA SER A 107 -5.25 5.25 4.31
C SER A 107 -4.74 6.57 4.92
N ALA A 108 -3.74 7.19 4.31
CA ALA A 108 -3.20 8.48 4.77
C ALA A 108 -4.24 9.60 4.64
N GLU A 109 -5.01 9.63 3.54
CA GLU A 109 -6.11 10.57 3.35
C GLU A 109 -7.22 10.37 4.37
N GLY A 110 -7.57 9.13 4.68
CA GLY A 110 -8.53 8.80 5.73
C GLY A 110 -8.11 9.38 7.08
N ARG A 111 -6.87 9.12 7.49
CA ARG A 111 -6.32 9.67 8.75
C ARG A 111 -6.29 11.20 8.74
N ARG A 112 -5.95 11.82 7.62
CA ARG A 112 -5.95 13.29 7.50
C ARG A 112 -7.35 13.87 7.67
N LYS A 113 -8.36 13.27 7.05
CA LYS A 113 -9.76 13.68 7.20
C LYS A 113 -10.25 13.56 8.65
N GLU A 114 -9.92 12.46 9.30
CA GLU A 114 -10.28 12.25 10.72
C GLU A 114 -9.64 13.31 11.61
N LEU A 115 -8.35 13.59 11.46
CA LEU A 115 -7.66 14.65 12.20
C LEU A 115 -8.27 16.02 11.95
N GLN A 116 -8.63 16.36 10.71
CA GLN A 116 -9.30 17.62 10.39
C GLN A 116 -10.66 17.75 11.06
N LEU A 117 -11.45 16.66 11.11
CA LEU A 117 -12.73 16.65 11.81
C LEU A 117 -12.54 16.83 13.32
N GLN A 118 -11.56 16.20 13.90
CA GLN A 118 -11.21 16.34 15.31
C GLN A 118 -10.81 17.78 15.63
N MET A 119 -9.90 18.38 14.85
CA MET A 119 -9.50 19.78 15.02
C MET A 119 -10.68 20.74 14.96
N ARG A 120 -11.60 20.57 13.98
CA ARG A 120 -12.82 21.39 13.88
C ARG A 120 -13.76 21.20 15.08
N ALA A 121 -13.88 19.98 15.60
CA ALA A 121 -14.67 19.70 16.78
C ALA A 121 -14.09 20.38 18.02
N ASP A 122 -12.77 20.35 18.17
CA ASP A 122 -12.06 21.00 19.29
C ASP A 122 -12.17 22.53 19.20
N GLU A 123 -11.98 23.12 18.02
CA GLU A 123 -12.20 24.56 17.79
C GLU A 123 -13.64 24.98 18.12
N ALA A 124 -14.64 24.21 17.67
CA ALA A 124 -16.02 24.48 17.99
C ALA A 124 -16.33 24.34 19.49
N ALA A 125 -15.72 23.36 20.17
CA ALA A 125 -15.84 23.17 21.59
C ALA A 125 -15.20 24.33 22.38
N GLN A 126 -14.04 24.81 21.91
CA GLN A 126 -13.37 25.98 22.50
C GLN A 126 -14.19 27.23 22.31
N ALA A 127 -14.66 27.53 21.10
CA ALA A 127 -15.52 28.69 20.85
C ALA A 127 -16.81 28.70 21.69
N ARG A 128 -17.41 27.50 21.91
CA ARG A 128 -18.58 27.38 22.80
C ARG A 128 -18.23 27.68 24.27
N ARG A 129 -17.06 27.27 24.75
CA ARG A 129 -16.61 27.59 26.13
C ARG A 129 -16.39 29.08 26.29
N GLU A 130 -15.69 29.72 25.36
CA GLU A 130 -15.43 31.15 25.34
C GLU A 130 -16.74 31.95 25.29
N ALA A 131 -17.67 31.58 24.42
CA ALA A 131 -18.98 32.21 24.34
C ALA A 131 -19.79 32.09 25.65
N LYS A 132 -19.72 30.91 26.31
CA LYS A 132 -20.36 30.70 27.60
C LYS A 132 -19.72 31.55 28.70
N GLU A 133 -18.41 31.62 28.75
CA GLU A 133 -17.68 32.42 29.70
C GLU A 133 -17.99 33.91 29.52
N LEU A 134 -17.96 34.40 28.29
CA LEU A 134 -18.33 35.78 27.97
C LEU A 134 -19.75 36.09 28.38
N ARG A 135 -20.70 35.18 28.13
CA ARG A 135 -22.10 35.35 28.58
C ARG A 135 -22.20 35.47 30.11
N LEU A 136 -21.50 34.63 30.88
CA LEU A 136 -21.47 34.71 32.34
C LEU A 136 -20.85 36.03 32.81
N GLN A 137 -19.79 36.51 32.18
CA GLN A 137 -19.21 37.83 32.50
C GLN A 137 -20.20 38.97 32.24
N MET A 138 -20.96 38.90 31.13
CA MET A 138 -21.98 39.89 30.80
C MET A 138 -23.17 39.87 31.78
N GLU A 139 -23.61 38.69 32.19
CA GLU A 139 -24.63 38.55 33.25
C GLU A 139 -24.15 39.12 34.58
N ALA A 140 -22.87 38.91 34.93
CA ALA A 140 -22.25 39.46 36.12
C ALA A 140 -22.18 41.01 36.08
N MET A 141 -22.05 41.60 34.88
CA MET A 141 -22.04 43.05 34.65
C MET A 141 -23.48 43.64 34.50
N GLN A 142 -24.54 42.84 34.71
CA GLN A 142 -25.93 43.25 34.52
C GLN A 142 -26.23 43.74 33.09
N ALA A 143 -25.56 43.18 32.11
CA ALA A 143 -25.79 43.49 30.71
C ALA A 143 -27.02 42.75 30.18
N GLU A 144 -27.94 43.45 29.54
CA GLU A 144 -29.11 42.85 28.89
C GLU A 144 -28.95 42.91 27.37
N GLN A 145 -29.25 41.79 26.71
CA GLN A 145 -29.29 41.72 25.25
C GLN A 145 -30.68 42.15 24.77
N THR A 146 -30.74 43.21 23.98
CA THR A 146 -31.97 43.69 23.35
C THR A 146 -31.93 43.50 21.83
N ASP A 147 -33.08 43.62 21.16
CA ASP A 147 -33.19 43.52 19.68
C ASP A 147 -32.37 44.60 18.93
N ARG A 148 -31.90 45.61 19.62
CA ARG A 148 -31.10 46.72 19.07
C ARG A 148 -29.63 46.65 19.43
N GLY A 149 -29.20 45.62 20.15
CA GLY A 149 -27.83 45.44 20.62
C GLY A 149 -27.77 45.14 22.10
N MET A 150 -26.59 45.29 22.68
CA MET A 150 -26.33 45.00 24.07
C MET A 150 -26.43 46.30 24.89
N VAL A 151 -27.23 46.27 25.92
CA VAL A 151 -27.39 47.39 26.84
C VAL A 151 -26.72 47.05 28.17
N LEU A 152 -25.71 47.82 28.54
CA LEU A 152 -25.08 47.79 29.86
C LEU A 152 -25.74 48.81 30.75
N THR A 153 -26.36 48.36 31.84
CA THR A 153 -26.88 49.27 32.87
C THR A 153 -25.72 49.71 33.76
N LEU A 154 -25.20 50.86 33.47
CA LEU A 154 -24.25 51.54 34.35
C LEU A 154 -25.04 52.11 35.54
N GLY A 155 -24.80 51.57 36.73
CA GLY A 155 -25.56 52.05 37.95
C GLY A 155 -25.38 53.54 38.19
N ASP A 156 -26.25 54.11 39.06
CA ASP A 156 -26.45 55.51 39.38
C ASP A 156 -25.22 56.31 39.85
N VAL A 157 -24.03 55.80 39.68
CA VAL A 157 -22.80 56.36 40.31
C VAL A 157 -21.96 57.19 39.35
N LEU A 158 -22.33 57.30 38.06
CA LEU A 158 -21.46 57.91 37.03
C LEU A 158 -21.52 59.44 37.00
N PHE A 159 -22.62 60.03 37.40
CA PHE A 159 -22.84 61.50 37.41
C PHE A 159 -23.26 62.02 38.77
N ASP A 160 -22.83 63.24 39.12
CA ASP A 160 -23.36 63.94 40.27
C ASP A 160 -24.74 64.52 39.97
N LEU A 161 -25.52 64.67 40.98
CA LEU A 161 -26.87 65.23 40.84
C LEU A 161 -26.81 66.62 40.15
N ASN A 162 -27.48 66.75 39.00
CA ASN A 162 -27.50 67.93 38.17
C ASN A 162 -26.16 68.28 37.45
N ARG A 163 -25.25 67.36 37.27
CA ARG A 163 -24.04 67.56 36.48
C ARG A 163 -24.00 66.64 35.33
N ALA A 164 -23.44 67.09 34.18
CA ALA A 164 -23.20 66.28 32.98
C ALA A 164 -21.74 65.74 32.85
N GLU A 165 -20.94 65.90 33.90
CA GLU A 165 -19.55 65.45 33.96
C GLU A 165 -19.46 64.13 34.69
N LEU A 166 -18.73 63.19 34.11
CA LEU A 166 -18.45 61.87 34.69
C LEU A 166 -17.64 62.02 35.99
N LYS A 167 -18.04 61.29 37.03
CA LYS A 167 -17.15 61.13 38.20
C LYS A 167 -15.91 60.40 37.87
N ALA A 168 -14.82 60.61 38.58
CA ALA A 168 -13.54 59.88 38.39
C ALA A 168 -13.71 58.38 38.51
N SER A 169 -14.69 57.85 39.22
CA SER A 169 -15.07 56.43 39.27
C SER A 169 -15.80 55.99 38.01
N GLY A 170 -16.48 56.86 37.29
CA GLY A 170 -17.15 56.60 36.03
C GLY A 170 -16.20 56.58 34.86
N GLU A 171 -15.14 57.41 34.84
CA GLU A 171 -14.12 57.42 33.83
C GLU A 171 -13.29 56.11 33.77
N ALA A 172 -13.19 55.40 34.90
CA ALA A 172 -12.50 54.11 34.97
C ALA A 172 -13.38 52.92 34.50
N THR A 173 -14.70 53.15 34.32
CA THR A 173 -15.68 52.09 33.99
C THR A 173 -16.16 52.15 32.54
N VAL A 174 -15.97 53.28 31.87
CA VAL A 174 -16.30 53.51 30.46
C VAL A 174 -15.06 53.39 29.57
#